data_b74511088251b6e23c44995b4bb3d0f8
#
_entry.id   b74511088251b6e23c44995b4bb3d0f8
#
_cell.length_a   1.000
_cell.length_b   1.000
_cell.length_c   1.000
_cell.angle_alpha   90.00
_cell.angle_beta   90.00
_cell.angle_gamma   90.00
#
_symmetry.space_group_name_H-M   'P 1'
#
loop_
_entity.id
_entity.type
_entity.pdbx_description
1 polymer ?
#
loop_
_entity_poly.entity_id
_entity_poly.type
_entity_poly.pdbx_seq_one_letter_code
_entity_poly.pdbx_strand_id
1 'polypeptide(L)'
;MRPVYITRTSSFMPNDPVQNSEIEEYLGMIGGKPSRAKELILRNNQIKTRYYALDKSQNVTHSAFDMAVESIRSLYGDRINENTIDLLAAGTASQEMIMPSHGVQIHGQMGGERDMEVVSFAGSCCSGIHALKYCQMAVSSGERSRAVAVASERFSAWMRASFFNDEYESLSRLMEDPMIAFEKDFLRFMLSDGASAVLVTDKPNENGLSLKLEWVELTSYANTMPTCMYAGAQYEG
;
A
#
# COMPACT_ATOMS: atom_id res chain seq x y z
N MET A 1 -21.87 -21.86 3.91
CA MET A 1 -21.18 -20.57 3.74
C MET A 1 -22.13 -19.61 3.07
N ARG A 2 -22.16 -18.34 3.52
CA ARG A 2 -22.97 -17.29 2.88
C ARG A 2 -22.28 -16.80 1.61
N PRO A 3 -23.04 -16.33 0.62
CA PRO A 3 -22.43 -15.61 -0.50
C PRO A 3 -21.78 -14.32 -0.01
N VAL A 4 -20.72 -13.90 -0.69
CA VAL A 4 -19.95 -12.69 -0.36
C VAL A 4 -19.84 -11.82 -1.58
N TYR A 5 -20.01 -10.52 -1.40
CA TYR A 5 -20.02 -9.56 -2.49
C TYR A 5 -19.10 -8.37 -2.20
N ILE A 6 -18.38 -7.92 -3.20
CA ILE A 6 -17.81 -6.58 -3.23
C ILE A 6 -18.89 -5.65 -3.75
N THR A 7 -19.36 -4.75 -2.93
CA THR A 7 -20.46 -3.85 -3.25
C THR A 7 -20.03 -2.42 -3.52
N ARG A 8 -18.83 -2.04 -3.07
CA ARG A 8 -18.21 -0.74 -3.36
C ARG A 8 -16.71 -0.86 -3.42
N THR A 9 -16.10 -0.01 -4.22
CA THR A 9 -14.66 0.17 -4.32
C THR A 9 -14.34 1.65 -4.34
N SER A 10 -13.20 2.01 -3.80
CA SER A 10 -12.67 3.37 -3.84
C SER A 10 -11.15 3.36 -3.91
N SER A 11 -10.59 4.51 -4.24
CA SER A 11 -9.17 4.77 -4.17
C SER A 11 -8.91 6.21 -3.77
N PHE A 12 -7.75 6.44 -3.17
CA PHE A 12 -7.21 7.75 -2.89
C PHE A 12 -5.76 7.81 -3.36
N MET A 13 -5.44 8.83 -4.16
CA MET A 13 -4.08 9.10 -4.64
C MET A 13 -3.64 10.44 -4.05
N PRO A 14 -2.47 10.50 -3.39
CA PRO A 14 -2.00 11.76 -2.81
C PRO A 14 -1.50 12.72 -3.89
N ASN A 15 -1.79 14.01 -3.73
CA ASN A 15 -1.30 15.08 -4.58
C ASN A 15 -1.64 14.91 -6.09
N ASP A 16 -0.92 15.63 -6.94
CA ASP A 16 -1.03 15.52 -8.39
C ASP A 16 -0.15 14.38 -8.93
N PRO A 17 -0.49 13.81 -10.11
CA PRO A 17 0.31 12.77 -10.73
C PRO A 17 1.69 13.31 -11.18
N VAL A 18 2.74 12.61 -10.79
CA VAL A 18 4.14 12.92 -11.11
C VAL A 18 4.55 12.21 -12.39
N GLN A 19 5.03 12.96 -13.38
CA GLN A 19 5.51 12.42 -14.64
C GLN A 19 6.89 11.76 -14.48
N ASN A 20 7.24 10.87 -15.40
CA ASN A 20 8.53 10.18 -15.41
C ASN A 20 9.75 11.13 -15.39
N SER A 21 9.63 12.30 -16.01
CA SER A 21 10.67 13.33 -16.01
C SER A 21 10.88 13.96 -14.64
N GLU A 22 9.85 14.02 -13.81
CA GLU A 22 9.83 14.73 -12.53
C GLU A 22 10.20 13.86 -11.33
N ILE A 23 10.28 12.54 -11.48
CA ILE A 23 10.48 11.59 -10.36
C ILE A 23 11.64 12.01 -9.45
N GLU A 24 12.78 12.40 -10.04
CA GLU A 24 13.97 12.77 -9.28
C GLU A 24 13.88 14.16 -8.63
N GLU A 25 12.92 14.99 -9.04
CA GLU A 25 12.61 16.26 -8.34
C GLU A 25 11.93 15.97 -6.99
N TYR A 26 11.13 14.92 -6.92
CA TYR A 26 10.45 14.49 -5.68
C TYR A 26 11.33 13.58 -4.82
N LEU A 27 11.93 12.56 -5.40
CA LEU A 27 12.72 11.58 -4.66
C LEU A 27 14.19 11.99 -4.44
N GLY A 28 14.64 13.06 -5.09
CA GLY A 28 16.03 13.46 -5.10
C GLY A 28 16.92 12.59 -6.00
N MET A 29 18.15 13.03 -6.21
CA MET A 29 19.17 12.31 -6.99
C MET A 29 20.19 11.69 -6.05
N ILE A 30 20.40 10.40 -6.10
CA ILE A 30 21.41 9.70 -5.29
C ILE A 30 22.80 10.16 -5.74
N GLY A 31 23.63 10.59 -4.79
CA GLY A 31 24.95 11.17 -5.10
C GLY A 31 24.88 12.44 -5.97
N GLY A 32 23.74 13.14 -6.00
CA GLY A 32 23.55 14.38 -6.74
C GLY A 32 23.53 14.23 -8.27
N LYS A 33 23.36 13.01 -8.80
CA LYS A 33 23.39 12.73 -10.24
C LYS A 33 22.15 11.95 -10.68
N PRO A 34 21.62 12.20 -11.91
CA PRO A 34 20.55 11.39 -12.46
C PRO A 34 20.93 9.91 -12.55
N SER A 35 19.96 9.01 -12.27
CA SER A 35 20.18 7.58 -12.39
C SER A 35 20.40 7.16 -13.85
N ARG A 36 21.45 6.37 -14.09
CA ARG A 36 21.72 5.77 -15.41
C ARG A 36 20.73 4.66 -15.77
N ALA A 37 20.10 4.02 -14.78
CA ALA A 37 19.16 2.94 -14.97
C ALA A 37 17.72 3.43 -15.26
N LYS A 38 17.42 4.72 -14.99
CA LYS A 38 16.09 5.33 -15.09
C LYS A 38 15.39 5.01 -16.41
N GLU A 39 16.02 5.33 -17.53
CA GLU A 39 15.40 5.13 -18.84
C GLU A 39 15.11 3.68 -19.16
N LEU A 40 16.01 2.77 -18.78
CA LEU A 40 15.84 1.33 -18.98
C LEU A 40 14.65 0.80 -18.15
N ILE A 41 14.57 1.18 -16.88
CA ILE A 41 13.50 0.76 -15.96
C ILE A 41 12.16 1.30 -16.44
N LEU A 42 12.06 2.58 -16.76
CA LEU A 42 10.82 3.23 -17.21
C LEU A 42 10.32 2.66 -18.53
N ARG A 43 11.24 2.34 -19.45
CA ARG A 43 10.89 1.68 -20.72
C ARG A 43 10.32 0.27 -20.50
N ASN A 44 10.87 -0.47 -19.55
CA ASN A 44 10.46 -1.86 -19.29
C ASN A 44 9.16 -1.93 -18.50
N ASN A 45 8.94 -1.06 -17.52
CA ASN A 45 7.72 -1.10 -16.70
C ASN A 45 6.52 -0.40 -17.37
N GLN A 46 6.75 0.46 -18.37
CA GLN A 46 5.74 1.21 -19.12
C GLN A 46 4.82 2.13 -18.26
N ILE A 47 5.18 2.37 -17.00
CA ILE A 47 4.45 3.29 -16.11
C ILE A 47 4.78 4.71 -16.53
N LYS A 48 3.75 5.53 -16.75
CA LYS A 48 3.93 6.92 -17.23
C LYS A 48 3.87 7.95 -16.11
N THR A 49 3.03 7.70 -15.12
CA THR A 49 2.82 8.60 -13.98
C THR A 49 2.81 7.82 -12.68
N ARG A 50 3.14 8.51 -11.58
CA ARG A 50 3.08 8.01 -10.21
C ARG A 50 2.46 9.07 -9.32
N TYR A 51 2.10 8.66 -8.11
CA TYR A 51 1.66 9.56 -7.06
C TYR A 51 2.62 9.44 -5.89
N TYR A 52 3.00 10.55 -5.31
CA TYR A 52 3.86 10.58 -4.14
C TYR A 52 3.22 11.42 -3.03
N ALA A 53 3.19 10.87 -1.83
CA ALA A 53 2.83 11.58 -0.61
C ALA A 53 3.98 12.48 -0.11
N LEU A 54 4.66 13.12 -1.07
CA LEU A 54 5.75 14.07 -0.89
C LEU A 54 5.50 15.32 -1.72
N ASP A 55 5.98 16.46 -1.23
CA ASP A 55 6.18 17.64 -2.05
C ASP A 55 7.58 17.65 -2.72
N LYS A 56 7.86 18.64 -3.58
CA LYS A 56 9.17 18.78 -4.23
C LYS A 56 10.31 19.14 -3.26
N SER A 57 9.99 19.57 -2.05
CA SER A 57 10.95 19.75 -0.96
C SER A 57 11.18 18.48 -0.15
N GLN A 58 10.60 17.36 -0.58
CA GLN A 58 10.65 16.04 0.06
C GLN A 58 9.97 15.99 1.45
N ASN A 59 9.09 16.94 1.76
CA ASN A 59 8.26 16.86 2.95
C ASN A 59 7.11 15.90 2.71
N VAL A 60 6.77 15.13 3.73
CA VAL A 60 5.63 14.22 3.71
C VAL A 60 4.33 15.03 3.76
N THR A 61 3.42 14.80 2.80
CA THR A 61 2.13 15.48 2.70
C THR A 61 0.98 14.68 3.30
N HIS A 62 1.05 13.34 3.21
CA HIS A 62 0.05 12.41 3.73
C HIS A 62 0.74 11.22 4.38
N SER A 63 0.22 10.74 5.49
CA SER A 63 0.58 9.43 6.03
C SER A 63 -0.14 8.30 5.26
N ALA A 64 0.32 7.06 5.41
CA ALA A 64 -0.41 5.91 4.87
C ALA A 64 -1.79 5.77 5.54
N PHE A 65 -1.93 6.21 6.78
CA PHE A 65 -3.22 6.23 7.50
C PHE A 65 -4.17 7.27 6.91
N ASP A 66 -3.70 8.49 6.62
CA ASP A 66 -4.52 9.54 5.99
C ASP A 66 -5.10 9.03 4.67
N MET A 67 -4.26 8.46 3.82
CA MET A 67 -4.68 7.92 2.53
C MET A 67 -5.70 6.79 2.69
N ALA A 68 -5.49 5.90 3.66
CA ALA A 68 -6.43 4.81 3.95
C ALA A 68 -7.79 5.35 4.41
N VAL A 69 -7.79 6.30 5.34
CA VAL A 69 -9.02 6.94 5.85
C VAL A 69 -9.78 7.65 4.73
N GLU A 70 -9.09 8.42 3.88
CA GLU A 70 -9.73 9.09 2.73
C GLU A 70 -10.30 8.08 1.73
N SER A 71 -9.59 6.98 1.50
CA SER A 71 -10.09 5.89 0.65
C SER A 71 -11.34 5.24 1.27
N ILE A 72 -11.37 4.98 2.59
CA ILE A 72 -12.55 4.46 3.28
C ILE A 72 -13.71 5.46 3.21
N ARG A 73 -13.47 6.74 3.50
CA ARG A 73 -14.49 7.79 3.37
C ARG A 73 -15.11 7.84 1.98
N SER A 74 -14.30 7.71 0.96
CA SER A 74 -14.74 7.69 -0.43
C SER A 74 -15.65 6.49 -0.79
N LEU A 75 -15.58 5.36 -0.05
CA LEU A 75 -16.54 4.27 -0.21
C LEU A 75 -17.96 4.68 0.11
N TYR A 76 -18.13 5.62 1.01
CA TYR A 76 -19.44 5.91 1.58
C TYR A 76 -20.16 7.05 0.85
N GLY A 77 -19.41 8.02 0.30
CA GLY A 77 -19.99 9.24 -0.24
C GLY A 77 -20.91 9.87 0.82
N ASP A 78 -21.84 10.73 0.39
CA ASP A 78 -22.76 11.43 1.29
C ASP A 78 -23.86 10.55 1.93
N ARG A 79 -23.87 9.23 1.68
CA ARG A 79 -25.02 8.37 1.98
C ARG A 79 -24.76 7.18 2.90
N ILE A 80 -23.51 6.92 3.28
CA ILE A 80 -23.21 5.75 4.13
C ILE A 80 -22.62 6.19 5.44
N ASN A 81 -23.29 5.75 6.50
CA ASN A 81 -22.81 5.92 7.86
C ASN A 81 -21.64 4.96 8.11
N GLU A 82 -20.45 5.48 8.40
CA GLU A 82 -19.27 4.73 8.82
C GLU A 82 -19.60 3.79 10.00
N ASN A 83 -20.61 4.12 10.79
CA ASN A 83 -21.11 3.31 11.90
C ASN A 83 -21.71 1.95 11.50
N THR A 84 -21.71 1.57 10.22
CA THR A 84 -22.20 0.28 9.78
C THR A 84 -21.11 -0.76 9.50
N ILE A 85 -19.83 -0.42 9.64
CA ILE A 85 -18.73 -1.37 9.48
C ILE A 85 -18.59 -2.22 10.72
N ASP A 86 -18.52 -3.54 10.54
CA ASP A 86 -18.35 -4.51 11.65
C ASP A 86 -16.88 -4.94 11.79
N LEU A 87 -16.11 -4.82 10.70
CA LEU A 87 -14.73 -5.29 10.57
C LEU A 87 -13.94 -4.37 9.66
N LEU A 88 -12.77 -3.95 10.13
CA LEU A 88 -11.74 -3.28 9.35
C LEU A 88 -10.52 -4.21 9.23
N ALA A 89 -10.22 -4.66 8.02
CA ALA A 89 -9.00 -5.39 7.71
C ALA A 89 -8.08 -4.48 6.88
N ALA A 90 -6.91 -4.18 7.41
CA ALA A 90 -5.93 -3.28 6.79
C ALA A 90 -4.67 -4.02 6.36
N GLY A 91 -4.20 -3.76 5.14
CA GLY A 91 -2.96 -4.31 4.60
C GLY A 91 -1.98 -3.23 4.19
N THR A 92 -0.70 -3.43 4.49
CA THR A 92 0.37 -2.56 4.03
C THR A 92 1.70 -3.33 3.95
N ALA A 93 2.55 -2.94 2.99
CA ALA A 93 3.95 -3.36 2.93
C ALA A 93 4.89 -2.26 3.46
N SER A 94 4.39 -1.02 3.57
CA SER A 94 5.16 0.17 3.99
C SER A 94 4.71 0.69 5.36
N GLN A 95 4.74 -0.17 6.38
CA GLN A 95 4.35 0.22 7.74
C GLN A 95 5.17 1.42 8.23
N GLU A 96 4.46 2.45 8.70
CA GLU A 96 5.11 3.61 9.31
C GLU A 96 5.52 3.36 10.76
N MET A 97 4.79 2.47 11.44
CA MET A 97 5.05 2.04 12.80
C MET A 97 4.81 0.55 12.95
N ILE A 98 5.62 -0.11 13.79
CA ILE A 98 5.40 -1.50 14.15
C ILE A 98 4.23 -1.61 15.14
N MET A 99 4.11 -0.68 16.09
CA MET A 99 3.08 -0.61 17.11
C MET A 99 2.64 0.84 17.35
N PRO A 100 1.32 1.10 17.50
CA PRO A 100 0.20 0.20 17.31
C PRO A 100 0.08 -0.24 15.86
N SER A 101 -0.69 -1.32 15.60
CA SER A 101 -0.82 -1.88 14.25
C SER A 101 -1.49 -0.90 13.28
N HIS A 102 -1.19 -1.04 11.98
CA HIS A 102 -1.68 -0.15 10.92
C HIS A 102 -3.21 0.05 10.95
N GLY A 103 -3.97 -1.03 11.07
CA GLY A 103 -5.44 -0.96 11.12
C GLY A 103 -5.98 -0.25 12.36
N VAL A 104 -5.33 -0.42 13.52
CA VAL A 104 -5.73 0.30 14.76
C VAL A 104 -5.51 1.81 14.61
N GLN A 105 -4.44 2.23 13.94
CA GLN A 105 -4.19 3.65 13.69
C GLN A 105 -5.21 4.22 12.69
N ILE A 106 -5.56 3.47 11.64
CA ILE A 106 -6.62 3.86 10.70
C ILE A 106 -7.96 4.01 11.45
N HIS A 107 -8.34 3.03 12.29
CA HIS A 107 -9.57 3.09 13.07
C HIS A 107 -9.61 4.32 14.00
N GLY A 108 -8.51 4.58 14.72
CA GLY A 108 -8.41 5.77 15.57
C GLY A 108 -8.55 7.08 14.80
N GLN A 109 -8.02 7.14 13.58
CA GLN A 109 -8.07 8.35 12.75
C GLN A 109 -9.41 8.51 12.00
N MET A 110 -10.14 7.41 11.73
CA MET A 110 -11.51 7.49 11.24
C MET A 110 -12.42 8.22 12.20
N GLY A 111 -12.15 8.11 13.52
CA GLY A 111 -13.01 8.65 14.56
C GLY A 111 -14.33 7.90 14.68
N GLY A 112 -15.30 8.54 15.33
CA GLY A 112 -16.63 7.93 15.56
C GLY A 112 -16.69 7.23 16.91
N GLU A 113 -17.88 6.69 17.25
CA GLU A 113 -18.16 6.08 18.56
C GLU A 113 -18.33 4.55 18.46
N ARG A 114 -18.11 3.96 17.30
CA ARG A 114 -18.36 2.54 17.09
C ARG A 114 -17.11 1.70 17.27
N ASP A 115 -17.20 0.75 18.16
CA ASP A 115 -16.26 -0.35 18.25
C ASP A 115 -16.42 -1.30 17.05
N MET A 116 -15.31 -1.77 16.50
CA MET A 116 -15.28 -2.75 15.44
C MET A 116 -14.11 -3.71 15.62
N GLU A 117 -14.18 -4.86 15.00
CA GLU A 117 -13.02 -5.73 14.88
C GLU A 117 -12.00 -5.10 13.94
N VAL A 118 -10.73 -5.08 14.35
CA VAL A 118 -9.62 -4.54 13.53
C VAL A 118 -8.52 -5.56 13.42
N VAL A 119 -8.13 -5.87 12.18
CA VAL A 119 -6.98 -6.73 11.87
C VAL A 119 -6.03 -6.04 10.94
N SER A 120 -4.74 -6.34 11.07
CA SER A 120 -3.68 -5.76 10.24
C SER A 120 -2.83 -6.86 9.64
N PHE A 121 -2.54 -6.69 8.35
CA PHE A 121 -1.63 -7.55 7.59
C PHE A 121 -0.44 -6.72 7.13
N ALA A 122 0.75 -7.21 7.44
CA ALA A 122 2.01 -6.61 7.05
C ALA A 122 2.84 -7.61 6.26
N GLY A 123 3.75 -7.09 5.46
CA GLY A 123 4.67 -7.92 4.69
C GLY A 123 4.87 -7.41 3.27
N SER A 124 4.42 -8.17 2.27
CA SER A 124 4.59 -7.81 0.87
C SER A 124 3.37 -7.10 0.28
N CYS A 125 3.43 -6.80 -1.02
CA CYS A 125 2.33 -6.23 -1.80
C CYS A 125 1.02 -7.02 -1.71
N CYS A 126 1.05 -8.31 -1.31
CA CYS A 126 -0.14 -9.14 -1.11
C CYS A 126 -0.91 -8.83 0.18
N SER A 127 -0.42 -7.94 1.04
CA SER A 127 -1.06 -7.63 2.33
C SER A 127 -2.52 -7.18 2.18
N GLY A 128 -2.82 -6.38 1.14
CA GLY A 128 -4.18 -5.95 0.82
C GLY A 128 -5.09 -7.13 0.42
N ILE A 129 -4.57 -8.12 -0.29
CA ILE A 129 -5.33 -9.32 -0.66
C ILE A 129 -5.53 -10.25 0.56
N HIS A 130 -4.59 -10.29 1.52
CA HIS A 130 -4.82 -10.96 2.80
C HIS A 130 -5.97 -10.31 3.57
N ALA A 131 -6.02 -8.97 3.59
CA ALA A 131 -7.13 -8.23 4.20
C ALA A 131 -8.47 -8.57 3.53
N LEU A 132 -8.51 -8.61 2.20
CA LEU A 132 -9.70 -9.01 1.44
C LEU A 132 -10.12 -10.45 1.75
N LYS A 133 -9.16 -11.39 1.82
CA LYS A 133 -9.43 -12.78 2.16
C LYS A 133 -10.01 -12.93 3.57
N TYR A 134 -9.49 -12.19 4.53
CA TYR A 134 -10.02 -12.17 5.88
C TYR A 134 -11.47 -11.68 5.92
N CYS A 135 -11.76 -10.56 5.24
CA CYS A 135 -13.13 -10.05 5.08
C CYS A 135 -14.05 -11.09 4.44
N GLN A 136 -13.60 -11.77 3.38
CA GLN A 136 -14.37 -12.84 2.74
C GLN A 136 -14.70 -13.97 3.73
N MET A 137 -13.74 -14.41 4.52
CA MET A 137 -13.92 -15.48 5.50
C MET A 137 -14.90 -15.07 6.59
N ALA A 138 -14.75 -13.89 7.18
CA ALA A 138 -15.60 -13.36 8.25
C ALA A 138 -17.07 -13.17 7.79
N VAL A 139 -17.27 -12.67 6.57
CA VAL A 139 -18.61 -12.50 6.00
C VAL A 139 -19.21 -13.86 5.58
N SER A 140 -18.43 -14.74 4.98
CA SER A 140 -18.87 -16.07 4.54
C SER A 140 -19.27 -16.96 5.70
N SER A 141 -18.57 -16.88 6.84
CA SER A 141 -18.95 -17.62 8.08
C SER A 141 -20.23 -17.07 8.71
N GLY A 142 -20.59 -15.83 8.43
CA GLY A 142 -21.72 -15.13 9.04
C GLY A 142 -21.37 -14.44 10.37
N GLU A 143 -20.11 -14.42 10.75
CA GLU A 143 -19.64 -13.72 11.95
C GLU A 143 -19.74 -12.21 11.80
N ARG A 144 -19.50 -11.72 10.59
CA ARG A 144 -19.67 -10.31 10.19
C ARG A 144 -20.59 -10.21 8.99
N SER A 145 -21.20 -9.04 8.80
CA SER A 145 -22.07 -8.77 7.66
C SER A 145 -21.55 -7.66 6.73
N ARG A 146 -20.71 -6.78 7.27
CA ARG A 146 -20.15 -5.62 6.54
C ARG A 146 -18.71 -5.39 6.95
N ALA A 147 -17.80 -5.77 6.08
CA ALA A 147 -16.36 -5.64 6.30
C ALA A 147 -15.73 -4.69 5.30
N VAL A 148 -14.73 -3.92 5.73
CA VAL A 148 -13.90 -3.10 4.84
C VAL A 148 -12.51 -3.72 4.79
N ALA A 149 -12.06 -4.06 3.59
CA ALA A 149 -10.66 -4.31 3.33
C ALA A 149 -10.02 -3.05 2.74
N VAL A 150 -8.97 -2.53 3.36
CA VAL A 150 -8.22 -1.36 2.91
C VAL A 150 -6.75 -1.70 2.77
N ALA A 151 -6.13 -1.19 1.72
CA ALA A 151 -4.68 -1.25 1.53
C ALA A 151 -4.15 0.16 1.30
N SER A 152 -3.04 0.51 1.92
CA SER A 152 -2.37 1.80 1.71
C SER A 152 -0.86 1.66 1.74
N GLU A 153 -0.19 2.37 0.83
CA GLU A 153 1.26 2.34 0.69
C GLU A 153 1.83 3.75 0.60
N ARG A 154 2.93 3.98 1.31
CA ARG A 154 3.71 5.22 1.26
C ARG A 154 5.19 4.91 1.06
N PHE A 155 5.53 4.34 -0.08
CA PHE A 155 6.90 3.99 -0.39
C PHE A 155 7.79 5.19 -0.69
N SER A 156 7.23 6.29 -1.23
CA SER A 156 8.01 7.47 -1.59
C SER A 156 8.86 8.00 -0.44
N ALA A 157 8.34 7.94 0.79
CA ALA A 157 9.08 8.39 1.97
C ALA A 157 10.39 7.61 2.19
N TRP A 158 10.43 6.31 1.83
CA TRP A 158 11.61 5.45 1.96
C TRP A 158 12.52 5.51 0.74
N MET A 159 11.99 5.98 -0.40
CA MET A 159 12.70 6.04 -1.69
C MET A 159 13.45 7.37 -1.91
N ARG A 160 13.48 8.26 -0.92
CA ARG A 160 14.24 9.52 -1.00
C ARG A 160 15.73 9.25 -1.08
N ALA A 161 16.43 10.03 -1.89
CA ALA A 161 17.86 9.89 -2.10
C ALA A 161 18.68 9.92 -0.79
N SER A 162 18.22 10.67 0.21
CA SER A 162 18.86 10.76 1.53
C SER A 162 19.04 9.41 2.24
N PHE A 163 18.18 8.42 1.97
CA PHE A 163 18.32 7.07 2.55
C PHE A 163 19.37 6.21 1.84
N PHE A 164 19.87 6.65 0.69
CA PHE A 164 20.80 5.87 -0.13
C PHE A 164 22.17 6.54 -0.26
N ASN A 165 22.35 7.78 0.22
CA ASN A 165 23.59 8.52 0.08
C ASN A 165 24.75 7.85 0.82
N ASP A 166 24.54 7.36 2.04
CA ASP A 166 25.56 6.69 2.85
C ASP A 166 26.06 5.39 2.18
N GLU A 167 25.15 4.69 1.47
CA GLU A 167 25.50 3.50 0.72
C GLU A 167 26.21 3.83 -0.59
N TYR A 168 25.89 4.96 -1.21
CA TYR A 168 26.56 5.45 -2.41
C TYR A 168 28.02 5.83 -2.10
N GLU A 169 28.30 6.35 -0.91
CA GLU A 169 29.66 6.64 -0.45
C GLU A 169 30.48 5.37 -0.20
N SER A 170 29.83 4.23 0.03
CA SER A 170 30.46 2.90 0.11
C SER A 170 30.70 2.32 -1.28
N LEU A 171 31.45 3.05 -2.12
CA LEU A 171 31.75 2.68 -3.52
C LEU A 171 32.27 1.23 -3.70
N SER A 172 32.96 0.68 -2.70
CA SER A 172 33.47 -0.68 -2.73
C SER A 172 32.37 -1.73 -2.89
N ARG A 173 31.27 -1.65 -2.15
CA ARG A 173 30.14 -2.59 -2.25
C ARG A 173 29.40 -2.52 -3.59
N LEU A 174 29.24 -1.32 -4.14
CA LEU A 174 28.59 -1.14 -5.44
C LEU A 174 29.48 -1.60 -6.63
N MET A 175 30.80 -1.60 -6.45
CA MET A 175 31.73 -2.16 -7.45
C MET A 175 31.78 -3.68 -7.41
N GLU A 176 31.55 -4.29 -6.22
CA GLU A 176 31.49 -5.73 -6.05
C GLU A 176 30.17 -6.33 -6.54
N ASP A 177 29.05 -5.62 -6.35
CA ASP A 177 27.73 -6.04 -6.83
C ASP A 177 26.92 -4.89 -7.43
N PRO A 178 27.06 -4.63 -8.73
CA PRO A 178 26.29 -3.60 -9.44
C PRO A 178 24.77 -3.83 -9.43
N MET A 179 24.31 -5.07 -9.14
CA MET A 179 22.88 -5.40 -9.09
C MET A 179 22.18 -4.70 -7.93
N ILE A 180 22.88 -4.47 -6.81
CA ILE A 180 22.31 -3.76 -5.65
C ILE A 180 21.85 -2.36 -6.04
N ALA A 181 22.65 -1.63 -6.81
CA ALA A 181 22.27 -0.30 -7.28
C ALA A 181 21.06 -0.35 -8.24
N PHE A 182 21.04 -1.37 -9.13
CA PHE A 182 19.94 -1.56 -10.06
C PHE A 182 18.63 -1.92 -9.33
N GLU A 183 18.66 -2.80 -8.34
CA GLU A 183 17.47 -3.18 -7.57
C GLU A 183 16.86 -1.99 -6.82
N LYS A 184 17.68 -1.13 -6.24
CA LYS A 184 17.21 0.10 -5.56
C LYS A 184 16.59 1.10 -6.52
N ASP A 185 17.23 1.37 -7.62
CA ASP A 185 16.69 2.22 -8.68
C ASP A 185 15.42 1.63 -9.28
N PHE A 186 15.36 0.30 -9.42
CA PHE A 186 14.16 -0.38 -9.90
C PHE A 186 12.94 -0.06 -9.02
N LEU A 187 13.06 -0.18 -7.68
CA LEU A 187 11.99 0.14 -6.74
C LEU A 187 11.64 1.64 -6.79
N ARG A 188 12.64 2.53 -6.82
CA ARG A 188 12.43 3.99 -6.88
C ARG A 188 11.66 4.42 -8.13
N PHE A 189 11.89 3.78 -9.27
CA PHE A 189 11.23 4.11 -10.54
C PHE A 189 10.01 3.25 -10.85
N MET A 190 9.64 2.32 -9.99
CA MET A 190 8.46 1.47 -10.14
C MET A 190 7.33 1.86 -9.18
N LEU A 191 7.66 2.12 -7.90
CA LEU A 191 6.66 2.27 -6.84
C LEU A 191 5.96 3.63 -6.86
N SER A 192 4.76 3.65 -6.29
CA SER A 192 3.87 4.79 -6.15
C SER A 192 3.16 4.71 -4.79
N ASP A 193 2.66 5.82 -4.31
CA ASP A 193 1.86 5.89 -3.09
C ASP A 193 0.38 5.91 -3.44
N GLY A 194 -0.45 5.49 -2.50
CA GLY A 194 -1.89 5.53 -2.61
C GLY A 194 -2.59 4.57 -1.67
N ALA A 195 -3.91 4.62 -1.68
CA ALA A 195 -4.75 3.70 -0.94
C ALA A 195 -5.94 3.26 -1.77
N SER A 196 -6.45 2.07 -1.47
CA SER A 196 -7.72 1.61 -1.99
C SER A 196 -8.48 0.85 -0.92
N ALA A 197 -9.82 0.96 -0.97
CA ALA A 197 -10.69 0.26 -0.06
C ALA A 197 -11.83 -0.42 -0.82
N VAL A 198 -12.29 -1.56 -0.28
CA VAL A 198 -13.44 -2.29 -0.78
C VAL A 198 -14.40 -2.62 0.35
N LEU A 199 -15.70 -2.45 0.10
CA LEU A 199 -16.76 -2.87 1.00
C LEU A 199 -17.21 -4.27 0.61
N VAL A 200 -17.12 -5.19 1.58
CA VAL A 200 -17.49 -6.59 1.46
C VAL A 200 -18.74 -6.85 2.30
N THR A 201 -19.75 -7.45 1.70
CA THR A 201 -21.06 -7.68 2.34
C THR A 201 -21.63 -9.06 2.02
N ASP A 202 -22.57 -9.54 2.85
CA ASP A 202 -23.29 -10.80 2.64
C ASP A 202 -24.46 -10.70 1.65
N LYS A 203 -24.80 -9.48 1.21
CA LYS A 203 -25.86 -9.20 0.24
C LYS A 203 -25.36 -8.28 -0.87
N PRO A 204 -25.80 -8.47 -2.11
CA PRO A 204 -25.49 -7.55 -3.19
C PRO A 204 -26.22 -6.21 -2.99
N ASN A 205 -25.81 -5.19 -3.72
CA ASN A 205 -26.56 -3.94 -3.80
C ASN A 205 -27.97 -4.22 -4.37
N GLU A 206 -28.98 -3.56 -3.84
CA GLU A 206 -30.33 -3.62 -4.39
C GLU A 206 -30.39 -2.96 -5.78
N ASN A 207 -29.63 -1.88 -5.95
CA ASN A 207 -29.50 -1.15 -7.19
C ASN A 207 -28.01 -0.88 -7.46
N GLY A 208 -27.52 -1.32 -8.61
CA GLY A 208 -26.13 -1.12 -9.00
C GLY A 208 -25.30 -2.41 -9.07
N LEU A 209 -24.05 -2.25 -9.47
CA LEU A 209 -23.11 -3.36 -9.64
C LEU A 209 -22.69 -3.94 -8.30
N SER A 210 -22.64 -5.26 -8.24
CA SER A 210 -21.98 -6.01 -7.18
C SER A 210 -21.19 -7.17 -7.79
N LEU A 211 -19.99 -7.39 -7.32
CA LEU A 211 -19.13 -8.51 -7.75
C LEU A 211 -19.21 -9.62 -6.72
N LYS A 212 -19.71 -10.79 -7.10
CA LYS A 212 -19.67 -11.96 -6.21
C LYS A 212 -18.22 -12.42 -6.07
N LEU A 213 -17.75 -12.51 -4.83
CA LEU A 213 -16.41 -12.96 -4.51
C LEU A 213 -16.43 -14.49 -4.32
N GLU A 214 -16.06 -15.21 -5.37
CA GLU A 214 -16.13 -16.68 -5.36
C GLU A 214 -14.99 -17.29 -4.56
N TRP A 215 -13.75 -16.80 -4.75
CA TRP A 215 -12.58 -17.28 -4.03
C TRP A 215 -11.46 -16.24 -3.99
N VAL A 216 -10.62 -16.35 -2.99
CA VAL A 216 -9.34 -15.63 -2.90
C VAL A 216 -8.27 -16.62 -2.52
N GLU A 217 -7.23 -16.76 -3.34
CA GLU A 217 -6.11 -17.64 -3.10
C GLU A 217 -4.80 -16.87 -2.97
N LEU A 218 -3.99 -17.27 -2.01
CA LEU A 218 -2.69 -16.70 -1.72
C LEU A 218 -1.73 -17.85 -1.43
N THR A 219 -0.63 -17.92 -2.15
CA THR A 219 0.36 -18.98 -2.01
C THR A 219 1.76 -18.41 -1.92
N SER A 220 2.56 -18.90 -0.99
CA SER A 220 3.99 -18.57 -0.89
C SER A 220 4.82 -19.72 -1.47
N TYR A 221 5.84 -19.35 -2.23
CA TYR A 221 6.85 -20.27 -2.77
C TYR A 221 8.23 -20.06 -2.13
N ALA A 222 8.30 -19.32 -1.03
CA ALA A 222 9.56 -18.98 -0.35
C ALA A 222 10.35 -20.19 0.18
N ASN A 223 9.72 -21.37 0.25
CA ASN A 223 10.37 -22.64 0.57
C ASN A 223 11.19 -23.24 -0.60
N THR A 224 10.93 -22.80 -1.83
CA THR A 224 11.56 -23.33 -3.05
C THR A 224 12.18 -22.26 -3.94
N MET A 225 11.82 -21.01 -3.74
CA MET A 225 12.32 -19.87 -4.50
C MET A 225 12.95 -18.85 -3.56
N PRO A 226 14.06 -18.19 -3.96
CA PRO A 226 14.65 -17.12 -3.17
C PRO A 226 13.65 -15.97 -2.99
N THR A 227 13.65 -15.39 -1.80
CA THR A 227 12.91 -14.15 -1.54
C THR A 227 13.59 -12.96 -2.21
N CYS A 228 12.87 -11.89 -2.49
CA CYS A 228 13.36 -10.68 -3.17
C CYS A 228 12.69 -9.41 -2.64
N MET A 229 13.17 -8.24 -3.07
CA MET A 229 12.64 -6.92 -2.73
C MET A 229 12.61 -6.68 -1.21
N TYR A 230 13.76 -6.89 -0.58
CA TYR A 230 13.91 -6.66 0.85
C TYR A 230 13.79 -5.18 1.19
N ALA A 231 13.00 -4.87 2.21
CA ALA A 231 12.90 -3.53 2.80
C ALA A 231 12.79 -3.65 4.32
N GLY A 232 13.47 -2.77 5.06
CA GLY A 232 13.50 -2.76 6.51
C GLY A 232 14.92 -2.80 7.07
N ALA A 233 15.04 -2.85 8.39
CA ALA A 233 16.32 -2.97 9.08
C ALA A 233 16.53 -4.42 9.58
N GLN A 234 17.72 -4.96 9.36
CA GLN A 234 18.18 -6.14 10.06
C GLN A 234 18.91 -5.69 11.33
N TYR A 235 18.46 -6.17 12.46
CA TYR A 235 19.19 -6.03 13.70
C TYR A 235 20.10 -7.24 13.84
N GLU A 236 21.40 -7.03 13.71
CA GLU A 236 22.40 -8.03 14.13
C GLU A 236 22.42 -8.02 15.64
N GLY A 237 21.95 -9.11 16.27
CA GLY A 237 21.97 -9.31 17.71
C GLY A 237 23.36 -9.63 18.26
#